data_b6871f0e74d65e8fdf7f190984072145
#
_entry.id   b6871f0e74d65e8fdf7f190984072145
#
_cell.length_a   1.000
_cell.length_b   1.000
_cell.length_c   1.000
_cell.angle_alpha   90.00
_cell.angle_beta   90.00
_cell.angle_gamma   90.00
#
_symmetry.space_group_name_H-M   'P 1'
#
loop_
_entity.id
_entity.type
_entity.pdbx_description
1 polymer ?
#
loop_
_entity_poly.entity_id
_entity_poly.type
_entity_poly.pdbx_seq_one_letter_code
_entity_poly.pdbx_strand_id
1 'polypeptide(L)'
;MIKRTLHWTAAGCLMLGLTGNVWAQGSRTASSNVPVVASGQMPSSTPTANVELANTYTLGLTAGTHFDDNAVVNAHPRQWDLGYVLFPSVEFTETRPRLDWSVRYAPGVDISQNLLYKDHLSQQLNGHFSLLVSPHGLLSAQEYFIVTTDPFRQLGGAASPGPTIAPNEGPFIPNLRRTSTLTNALYSYRLTEHSSFGVGGNFMISKFDNTPKHGPTTTLINSQRASGEAYFDHQFSRRESLGVQYGVQVLRFPRFDARTTSHTILIFDQLTISPRSTFTIYGGPEYADTFNQVELNLGLFVLTIPVKSQQWSGAGGVLYNWTGERLGVTLDFKRGVSDGGGLVGAVELNSGQANISWRLSRRWTLESTLGGSSSVLLATQTNQRLLTYSERVQLSQLITRNLSMHWFYGRLNQTGGFGTFPVANHDFAGASLTYSVQRPIGR
;
A
#
# COMPACT_ATOMS: atom_id res chain seq x y z
N MET A 1 34.90 -11.36 29.47
CA MET A 1 33.60 -10.80 29.13
C MET A 1 33.83 -9.49 28.41
N ILE A 2 33.87 -9.51 27.08
CA ILE A 2 34.13 -8.32 26.27
C ILE A 2 32.98 -8.28 25.24
N LYS A 3 32.05 -7.33 25.45
CA LYS A 3 31.00 -6.99 24.46
C LYS A 3 31.64 -6.16 23.36
N ARG A 4 31.71 -6.70 22.15
CA ARG A 4 32.03 -5.94 20.93
C ARG A 4 30.73 -5.52 20.26
N THR A 5 30.39 -4.25 20.39
CA THR A 5 29.42 -3.56 19.57
C THR A 5 30.08 -3.20 18.23
N LEU A 6 29.62 -3.79 17.15
CA LEU A 6 30.02 -3.40 15.79
C LEU A 6 29.07 -2.31 15.29
N HIS A 7 29.53 -1.08 15.23
CA HIS A 7 28.87 0.00 14.50
C HIS A 7 29.32 -0.03 13.04
N TRP A 8 28.40 -0.27 12.14
CA TRP A 8 28.62 -0.02 10.71
C TRP A 8 28.08 1.36 10.36
N THR A 9 28.97 2.29 10.12
CA THR A 9 28.70 3.58 9.49
C THR A 9 28.74 3.40 7.99
N ALA A 10 27.61 3.63 7.34
CA ALA A 10 27.54 3.66 5.88
C ALA A 10 28.14 4.99 5.39
N ALA A 11 29.29 4.89 4.74
CA ALA A 11 29.92 5.99 4.03
C ALA A 11 29.30 6.18 2.63
N GLY A 12 28.89 7.41 2.32
CA GLY A 12 28.41 7.80 1.02
C GLY A 12 29.51 7.80 -0.03
N CYS A 13 29.20 7.37 -1.24
CA CYS A 13 29.96 7.65 -2.44
C CYS A 13 29.04 8.26 -3.51
N LEU A 14 29.29 9.51 -3.77
CA LEU A 14 28.84 10.30 -4.92
C LEU A 14 29.66 9.90 -6.15
N MET A 15 29.04 9.50 -7.26
CA MET A 15 29.69 9.54 -8.57
C MET A 15 28.72 9.95 -9.67
N LEU A 16 29.13 10.95 -10.39
CA LEU A 16 28.55 11.58 -11.57
C LEU A 16 28.73 10.73 -12.85
N GLY A 17 27.76 10.82 -13.75
CA GLY A 17 28.07 10.88 -15.16
C GLY A 17 27.34 9.95 -16.14
N LEU A 18 26.67 10.59 -17.09
CA LEU A 18 26.49 10.29 -18.52
C LEU A 18 25.25 9.50 -19.01
N THR A 19 24.44 10.27 -19.65
CA THR A 19 23.46 10.17 -20.76
C THR A 19 23.16 8.84 -21.46
N GLY A 20 21.88 8.56 -21.59
CA GLY A 20 21.32 7.56 -22.52
C GLY A 20 19.79 7.42 -22.37
N ASN A 21 19.05 7.92 -23.35
CA ASN A 21 17.60 7.86 -23.41
C ASN A 21 17.07 6.43 -23.53
N VAL A 22 16.29 5.97 -22.60
CA VAL A 22 15.38 4.84 -22.74
C VAL A 22 14.09 5.16 -21.98
N TRP A 23 12.97 5.08 -22.66
CA TRP A 23 11.63 5.30 -22.16
C TRP A 23 11.31 4.33 -21.01
N ALA A 24 11.02 4.85 -19.84
CA ALA A 24 10.53 4.08 -18.71
C ALA A 24 9.05 4.37 -18.53
N GLN A 25 8.25 3.33 -18.65
CA GLN A 25 6.90 3.31 -18.08
C GLN A 25 7.04 3.32 -16.55
N GLY A 26 6.77 4.47 -15.93
CA GLY A 26 6.70 4.59 -14.49
C GLY A 26 5.46 3.83 -13.97
N SER A 27 5.67 2.82 -13.16
CA SER A 27 4.59 2.18 -12.41
C SER A 27 4.01 3.19 -11.42
N ARG A 28 2.74 3.55 -11.62
CA ARG A 28 1.98 4.40 -10.70
C ARG A 28 1.49 3.54 -9.54
N THR A 29 2.10 3.66 -8.38
CA THR A 29 1.55 3.09 -7.14
C THR A 29 0.53 4.06 -6.57
N ALA A 30 -0.75 3.75 -6.70
CA ALA A 30 -1.80 4.47 -5.99
C ALA A 30 -1.85 4.00 -4.53
N SER A 31 -1.55 4.89 -3.59
CA SER A 31 -1.78 4.61 -2.18
C SER A 31 -3.27 4.69 -1.87
N SER A 32 -3.80 3.73 -1.14
CA SER A 32 -5.23 3.47 -0.98
C SER A 32 -6.03 4.50 -0.16
N ASN A 33 -5.42 5.58 0.31
CA ASN A 33 -6.08 6.62 1.10
C ASN A 33 -5.69 8.05 0.66
N VAL A 34 -5.03 8.20 -0.47
CA VAL A 34 -4.89 9.51 -1.09
C VAL A 34 -6.26 9.88 -1.65
N PRO A 35 -6.77 11.09 -1.45
CA PRO A 35 -7.95 11.55 -2.17
C PRO A 35 -7.77 11.20 -3.64
N VAL A 36 -8.74 10.53 -4.23
CA VAL A 36 -8.66 10.04 -5.62
C VAL A 36 -8.29 11.16 -6.59
N VAL A 37 -8.59 12.38 -6.20
CA VAL A 37 -8.20 13.60 -6.90
C VAL A 37 -6.67 13.78 -7.00
N ALA A 38 -5.91 13.36 -6.01
CA ALA A 38 -4.45 13.42 -6.08
C ALA A 38 -3.85 12.44 -7.10
N SER A 39 -4.58 11.39 -7.46
CA SER A 39 -4.23 10.46 -8.53
C SER A 39 -4.83 10.85 -9.89
N GLY A 40 -5.69 11.86 -9.91
CA GLY A 40 -6.46 12.33 -11.06
C GLY A 40 -5.67 13.17 -12.07
N GLN A 41 -4.51 12.71 -12.49
CA GLN A 41 -4.15 13.06 -13.85
C GLN A 41 -5.16 12.38 -14.74
N MET A 42 -6.22 13.12 -15.15
CA MET A 42 -6.91 12.76 -16.38
C MET A 42 -5.83 12.49 -17.42
N PRO A 43 -5.82 11.32 -18.06
CA PRO A 43 -4.99 11.15 -19.24
C PRO A 43 -5.35 12.36 -20.10
N SER A 44 -4.35 13.18 -20.44
CA SER A 44 -4.54 14.29 -21.36
C SER A 44 -5.26 13.69 -22.57
N SER A 45 -6.48 14.12 -22.83
CA SER A 45 -7.35 13.57 -23.86
C SER A 45 -6.92 13.97 -25.28
N THR A 46 -5.67 14.36 -25.45
CA THR A 46 -5.02 14.27 -26.76
C THR A 46 -4.75 12.79 -26.98
N PRO A 47 -5.48 12.13 -27.91
CA PRO A 47 -5.03 10.84 -28.39
C PRO A 47 -3.64 11.11 -28.97
N THR A 48 -2.61 10.80 -28.18
CA THR A 48 -1.28 10.66 -28.73
C THR A 48 -1.42 9.57 -29.77
N ALA A 49 -1.30 9.98 -31.02
CA ALA A 49 -1.44 9.15 -32.21
C ALA A 49 -0.33 8.10 -32.22
N ASN A 50 -0.40 7.08 -31.39
CA ASN A 50 0.35 5.83 -31.37
C ASN A 50 0.08 5.10 -30.04
N VAL A 51 -1.21 4.91 -29.70
CA VAL A 51 -1.55 3.85 -28.75
C VAL A 51 -1.30 2.55 -29.51
N GLU A 52 -0.17 1.91 -29.28
CA GLU A 52 0.05 0.55 -29.75
C GLU A 52 -1.06 -0.30 -29.13
N LEU A 53 -2.02 -0.72 -29.97
CA LEU A 53 -3.08 -1.64 -29.59
C LEU A 53 -2.39 -2.95 -29.16
N ALA A 54 -2.31 -3.19 -27.89
CA ALA A 54 -1.60 -4.34 -27.37
C ALA A 54 -2.57 -5.26 -26.61
N ASN A 55 -2.88 -6.39 -27.23
CA ASN A 55 -3.45 -7.52 -26.51
C ASN A 55 -2.31 -8.46 -26.18
N THR A 56 -1.94 -8.56 -24.92
CA THR A 56 -0.80 -9.38 -24.51
C THR A 56 -1.14 -10.24 -23.29
N TYR A 57 -0.49 -11.38 -23.21
CA TYR A 57 -0.37 -12.11 -21.97
C TYR A 57 1.09 -12.23 -21.55
N THR A 58 1.32 -12.18 -20.25
CA THR A 58 2.65 -12.36 -19.67
C THR A 58 2.61 -13.55 -18.72
N LEU A 59 3.51 -14.50 -18.92
CA LEU A 59 3.75 -15.58 -17.98
C LEU A 59 5.05 -15.30 -17.23
N GLY A 60 5.01 -15.41 -15.92
CA GLY A 60 6.14 -15.17 -15.04
C GLY A 60 6.36 -16.31 -14.06
N LEU A 61 7.61 -16.49 -13.66
CA LEU A 61 8.00 -17.35 -12.57
C LEU A 61 9.09 -16.66 -11.77
N THR A 62 8.84 -16.47 -10.48
CA THR A 62 9.81 -15.94 -9.53
C THR A 62 10.19 -17.02 -8.53
N ALA A 63 11.47 -17.30 -8.38
CA ALA A 63 12.03 -18.17 -7.36
C ALA A 63 13.05 -17.39 -6.54
N GLY A 64 13.10 -17.60 -5.24
CA GLY A 64 14.00 -16.84 -4.37
C GLY A 64 14.20 -17.44 -3.00
N THR A 65 15.07 -16.80 -2.24
CA THR A 65 15.36 -17.10 -0.86
C THR A 65 15.29 -15.84 -0.01
N HIS A 66 14.92 -15.97 1.24
CA HIS A 66 14.94 -14.87 2.19
C HIS A 66 15.44 -15.35 3.54
N PHE A 67 16.12 -14.47 4.23
CA PHE A 67 16.60 -14.60 5.60
C PHE A 67 15.85 -13.62 6.50
N ASP A 68 15.48 -14.05 7.68
CA ASP A 68 14.74 -13.32 8.68
C ASP A 68 15.42 -13.53 10.04
N ASP A 69 15.90 -12.47 10.68
CA ASP A 69 16.64 -12.52 11.94
C ASP A 69 15.76 -12.74 13.17
N ASN A 70 14.47 -12.45 13.06
CA ASN A 70 13.52 -12.49 14.15
C ASN A 70 12.16 -13.07 13.69
N ALA A 71 12.23 -14.23 13.12
CA ALA A 71 11.12 -14.92 12.50
C ALA A 71 9.97 -15.25 13.46
N VAL A 72 10.25 -15.32 14.77
CA VAL A 72 9.26 -15.44 15.86
C VAL A 72 9.43 -14.27 16.79
N VAL A 73 8.62 -13.23 16.61
CA VAL A 73 8.65 -12.04 17.48
C VAL A 73 8.43 -12.46 18.93
N ASN A 74 9.20 -11.86 19.86
CA ASN A 74 9.25 -12.16 21.30
C ASN A 74 9.88 -13.51 21.69
N ALA A 75 10.46 -14.27 20.77
CA ALA A 75 11.28 -15.40 21.17
C ALA A 75 12.58 -14.91 21.84
N HIS A 76 12.89 -15.47 23.00
CA HIS A 76 14.17 -15.29 23.66
C HIS A 76 14.83 -16.66 23.84
N PRO A 77 15.93 -16.97 23.12
CA PRO A 77 16.66 -16.14 22.16
C PRO A 77 15.90 -15.91 20.85
N ARG A 78 16.27 -14.85 20.09
CA ARG A 78 15.74 -14.60 18.74
C ARG A 78 15.90 -15.83 17.85
N GLN A 79 14.85 -16.14 17.11
CA GLN A 79 14.86 -17.27 16.17
C GLN A 79 14.95 -16.73 14.75
N TRP A 80 16.01 -17.10 14.07
CA TRP A 80 16.17 -16.79 12.66
C TRP A 80 15.55 -17.88 11.78
N ASP A 81 15.20 -17.50 10.59
CA ASP A 81 14.65 -18.41 9.58
C ASP A 81 15.25 -18.14 8.20
N LEU A 82 15.38 -19.20 7.40
CA LEU A 82 15.70 -19.15 5.99
C LEU A 82 14.51 -19.73 5.22
N GLY A 83 13.94 -18.95 4.33
CA GLY A 83 12.80 -19.37 3.54
C GLY A 83 13.09 -19.40 2.06
N TYR A 84 12.33 -20.24 1.35
CA TYR A 84 12.36 -20.41 -0.09
C TYR A 84 10.99 -20.08 -0.66
N VAL A 85 10.95 -19.30 -1.72
CA VAL A 85 9.71 -18.84 -2.33
C VAL A 85 9.64 -19.21 -3.80
N LEU A 86 8.43 -19.54 -4.24
CA LEU A 86 8.11 -19.76 -5.64
C LEU A 86 6.78 -19.09 -5.97
N PHE A 87 6.81 -18.17 -6.94
CA PHE A 87 5.66 -17.39 -7.40
C PHE A 87 5.48 -17.50 -8.91
N PRO A 88 4.69 -18.43 -9.44
CA PRO A 88 4.22 -18.33 -10.81
C PRO A 88 3.25 -17.13 -10.93
N SER A 89 3.21 -16.52 -12.10
CA SER A 89 2.26 -15.42 -12.36
C SER A 89 1.74 -15.47 -13.80
N VAL A 90 0.52 -15.02 -13.97
CA VAL A 90 -0.09 -14.77 -15.27
C VAL A 90 -0.71 -13.37 -15.27
N GLU A 91 -0.50 -12.65 -16.33
CA GLU A 91 -1.06 -11.31 -16.53
C GLU A 91 -1.65 -11.22 -17.93
N PHE A 92 -2.85 -10.66 -18.03
CA PHE A 92 -3.51 -10.30 -19.27
C PHE A 92 -3.65 -8.80 -19.33
N THR A 93 -3.32 -8.21 -20.46
CA THR A 93 -3.44 -6.77 -20.70
C THR A 93 -4.06 -6.53 -22.06
N GLU A 94 -5.04 -5.66 -22.09
CA GLU A 94 -5.65 -5.17 -23.32
C GLU A 94 -5.73 -3.65 -23.29
N THR A 95 -5.13 -3.01 -24.29
CA THR A 95 -5.16 -1.56 -24.46
C THR A 95 -5.80 -1.23 -25.80
N ARG A 96 -6.94 -0.55 -25.76
CA ARG A 96 -7.68 0.01 -26.89
C ARG A 96 -7.87 1.52 -26.71
N PRO A 97 -8.26 2.28 -27.73
CA PRO A 97 -8.41 3.74 -27.61
C PRO A 97 -9.36 4.22 -26.50
N ARG A 98 -10.35 3.40 -26.14
CA ARG A 98 -11.35 3.73 -25.11
C ARG A 98 -11.35 2.78 -23.93
N LEU A 99 -10.59 1.71 -23.98
CA LEU A 99 -10.59 0.65 -22.99
C LEU A 99 -9.15 0.25 -22.69
N ASP A 100 -8.77 0.30 -21.42
CA ASP A 100 -7.52 -0.24 -20.92
C ASP A 100 -7.84 -1.10 -19.71
N TRP A 101 -7.40 -2.37 -19.74
CA TRP A 101 -7.54 -3.24 -18.58
C TRP A 101 -6.39 -4.22 -18.48
N SER A 102 -6.09 -4.58 -17.26
CA SER A 102 -5.14 -5.64 -16.95
C SER A 102 -5.61 -6.45 -15.75
N VAL A 103 -5.33 -7.74 -15.77
CA VAL A 103 -5.54 -8.65 -14.64
C VAL A 103 -4.31 -9.50 -14.47
N ARG A 104 -3.72 -9.47 -13.28
CA ARG A 104 -2.58 -10.28 -12.90
C ARG A 104 -2.93 -11.16 -11.70
N TYR A 105 -2.65 -12.44 -11.81
CA TYR A 105 -2.75 -13.40 -10.72
C TYR A 105 -1.41 -14.06 -10.45
N ALA A 106 -0.99 -14.07 -9.19
CA ALA A 106 0.28 -14.63 -8.74
C ALA A 106 0.06 -15.44 -7.44
N PRO A 107 -0.20 -16.76 -7.54
CA PRO A 107 -0.13 -17.64 -6.39
C PRO A 107 1.33 -17.84 -5.98
N GLY A 108 1.56 -18.18 -4.71
CA GLY A 108 2.92 -18.41 -4.23
C GLY A 108 2.98 -19.43 -3.11
N VAL A 109 4.13 -20.06 -3.00
CA VAL A 109 4.50 -20.96 -1.91
C VAL A 109 5.70 -20.37 -1.21
N ASP A 110 5.64 -20.30 0.10
CA ASP A 110 6.75 -19.95 0.97
C ASP A 110 7.02 -21.13 1.90
N ILE A 111 8.26 -21.64 1.87
CA ILE A 111 8.71 -22.80 2.63
C ILE A 111 9.80 -22.35 3.58
N SER A 112 9.56 -22.51 4.87
CA SER A 112 10.50 -22.19 5.93
C SER A 112 11.43 -23.39 6.21
N GLN A 113 12.72 -23.14 6.33
CA GLN A 113 13.69 -24.20 6.62
C GLN A 113 13.67 -24.62 8.08
N ASN A 114 13.62 -23.64 8.99
CA ASN A 114 13.74 -23.88 10.43
C ASN A 114 12.39 -23.97 11.15
N LEU A 115 11.37 -23.37 10.57
CA LEU A 115 10.05 -23.22 11.18
C LEU A 115 8.97 -23.80 10.26
N LEU A 116 8.94 -25.14 10.13
CA LEU A 116 8.03 -25.85 9.22
C LEU A 116 6.55 -25.47 9.37
N TYR A 117 6.14 -25.00 10.55
CA TYR A 117 4.76 -24.52 10.75
C TYR A 117 4.49 -23.16 10.07
N LYS A 118 5.50 -22.53 9.49
CA LYS A 118 5.39 -21.29 8.72
C LYS A 118 5.15 -21.50 7.22
N ASP A 119 5.20 -22.76 6.76
CA ASP A 119 4.90 -23.04 5.36
C ASP A 119 3.49 -22.57 5.02
N HIS A 120 3.38 -21.75 3.98
CA HIS A 120 2.10 -21.19 3.62
C HIS A 120 1.95 -20.92 2.12
N LEU A 121 0.68 -20.91 1.72
CA LEU A 121 0.28 -20.45 0.40
C LEU A 121 -0.11 -18.99 0.46
N SER A 122 0.51 -18.19 -0.40
CA SER A 122 0.12 -16.81 -0.65
C SER A 122 -0.61 -16.71 -1.97
N GLN A 123 -1.45 -15.70 -2.12
CA GLN A 123 -2.17 -15.40 -3.36
C GLN A 123 -2.23 -13.90 -3.53
N GLN A 124 -2.03 -13.46 -4.75
CA GLN A 124 -2.16 -12.06 -5.12
C GLN A 124 -2.92 -11.95 -6.44
N LEU A 125 -3.97 -11.14 -6.45
CA LEU A 125 -4.71 -10.73 -7.65
C LEU A 125 -4.71 -9.20 -7.72
N ASN A 126 -4.34 -8.68 -8.88
CA ASN A 126 -4.43 -7.26 -9.18
C ASN A 126 -5.24 -7.09 -10.46
N GLY A 127 -6.23 -6.22 -10.42
CA GLY A 127 -7.04 -5.84 -11.56
C GLY A 127 -7.01 -4.33 -11.75
N HIS A 128 -6.90 -3.89 -12.98
CA HIS A 128 -7.08 -2.50 -13.39
C HIS A 128 -8.03 -2.44 -14.57
N PHE A 129 -8.91 -1.46 -14.57
CA PHE A 129 -9.88 -1.21 -15.63
C PHE A 129 -10.04 0.29 -15.81
N SER A 130 -10.02 0.76 -17.07
CA SER A 130 -10.25 2.15 -17.42
C SER A 130 -11.04 2.20 -18.72
N LEU A 131 -12.19 2.87 -18.71
CA LEU A 131 -13.09 2.99 -19.83
C LEU A 131 -13.46 4.44 -20.08
N LEU A 132 -13.14 4.94 -21.27
CA LEU A 132 -13.61 6.23 -21.74
C LEU A 132 -15.06 6.09 -22.21
N VAL A 133 -16.01 6.33 -21.29
CA VAL A 133 -17.46 6.20 -21.54
C VAL A 133 -17.95 7.23 -22.57
N SER A 134 -17.39 8.44 -22.50
CA SER A 134 -17.64 9.53 -23.44
C SER A 134 -16.37 10.37 -23.62
N PRO A 135 -16.30 11.31 -24.57
CA PRO A 135 -15.15 12.22 -24.70
C PRO A 135 -14.82 13.01 -23.43
N HIS A 136 -15.79 13.12 -22.53
CA HIS A 136 -15.68 13.86 -21.27
C HIS A 136 -15.74 12.98 -20.03
N GLY A 137 -16.13 11.71 -20.15
CA GLY A 137 -16.38 10.80 -19.03
C GLY A 137 -15.45 9.62 -19.00
N LEU A 138 -14.73 9.43 -17.89
CA LEU A 138 -13.81 8.32 -17.63
C LEU A 138 -14.30 7.52 -16.42
N LEU A 139 -14.48 6.21 -16.60
CA LEU A 139 -14.71 5.24 -15.54
C LEU A 139 -13.42 4.46 -15.29
N SER A 140 -12.94 4.44 -14.07
CA SER A 140 -11.81 3.61 -13.66
C SER A 140 -12.19 2.72 -12.49
N ALA A 141 -11.64 1.51 -12.46
CA ALA A 141 -11.79 0.58 -11.35
C ALA A 141 -10.47 -0.15 -11.10
N GLN A 142 -10.21 -0.47 -9.85
CA GLN A 142 -9.06 -1.24 -9.43
C GLN A 142 -9.50 -2.27 -8.39
N GLU A 143 -9.00 -3.48 -8.53
CA GLU A 143 -9.20 -4.57 -7.60
C GLU A 143 -7.86 -5.08 -7.12
N TYR A 144 -7.76 -5.25 -5.82
CA TYR A 144 -6.59 -5.83 -5.19
C TYR A 144 -7.02 -6.87 -4.16
N PHE A 145 -6.56 -8.10 -4.34
CA PHE A 145 -6.79 -9.18 -3.41
C PHE A 145 -5.46 -9.82 -3.02
N ILE A 146 -5.26 -10.02 -1.73
CA ILE A 146 -4.07 -10.67 -1.21
C ILE A 146 -4.39 -11.62 -0.07
N VAL A 147 -3.73 -12.77 -0.08
CA VAL A 147 -3.63 -13.70 1.04
C VAL A 147 -2.15 -13.86 1.36
N THR A 148 -1.74 -13.46 2.56
CA THR A 148 -0.35 -13.53 2.99
C THR A 148 -0.24 -13.73 4.50
N THR A 149 0.85 -14.31 4.96
CA THR A 149 1.22 -14.38 6.38
C THR A 149 2.23 -13.31 6.75
N ASP A 150 2.87 -12.70 5.74
CA ASP A 150 3.84 -11.65 5.94
C ASP A 150 3.68 -10.55 4.88
N PRO A 151 3.08 -9.41 5.24
CA PRO A 151 2.88 -8.30 4.32
C PRO A 151 4.20 -7.65 3.88
N PHE A 152 5.30 -7.84 4.61
CA PHE A 152 6.60 -7.25 4.30
C PHE A 152 7.44 -8.12 3.36
N ARG A 153 7.22 -9.43 3.38
CA ARG A 153 7.90 -10.39 2.53
C ARG A 153 7.31 -10.51 1.13
N GLN A 154 6.34 -9.67 0.80
CA GLN A 154 5.89 -9.61 -0.59
C GLN A 154 7.09 -9.25 -1.46
N LEU A 155 7.79 -10.28 -1.84
CA LEU A 155 8.92 -10.21 -2.74
C LEU A 155 8.40 -9.54 -4.00
N GLY A 156 8.88 -8.33 -4.22
CA GLY A 156 8.74 -7.70 -5.50
C GLY A 156 9.42 -8.53 -6.56
N GLY A 157 8.85 -9.67 -6.88
CA GLY A 157 9.02 -10.25 -8.16
C GLY A 157 8.43 -9.27 -9.13
N ALA A 158 9.27 -8.64 -9.95
CA ALA A 158 8.92 -7.73 -11.01
C ALA A 158 7.65 -6.91 -10.70
N ALA A 159 7.85 -5.73 -10.11
CA ALA A 159 6.88 -4.66 -10.03
C ALA A 159 5.42 -5.14 -10.01
N SER A 160 4.94 -5.56 -8.85
CA SER A 160 3.51 -5.60 -8.67
C SER A 160 3.06 -4.14 -8.58
N PRO A 161 2.42 -3.56 -9.60
CA PRO A 161 1.92 -2.19 -9.57
C PRO A 161 0.64 -2.07 -8.73
N GLY A 162 0.41 -3.01 -7.82
CA GLY A 162 -0.72 -2.95 -6.91
C GLY A 162 -0.44 -2.02 -5.74
N PRO A 163 -1.46 -1.38 -5.16
CA PRO A 163 -1.32 -0.71 -3.90
C PRO A 163 -0.82 -1.75 -2.89
N THR A 164 0.44 -1.68 -2.52
CA THR A 164 0.88 -2.33 -1.30
C THR A 164 0.01 -1.73 -0.23
N ILE A 165 -0.80 -2.55 0.45
CA ILE A 165 -1.36 -2.14 1.74
C ILE A 165 -0.13 -1.68 2.50
N ALA A 166 -0.06 -0.36 2.72
CA ALA A 166 1.18 0.21 3.24
C ALA A 166 1.52 -0.58 4.50
N PRO A 167 2.70 -1.19 4.60
CA PRO A 167 3.06 -2.02 5.74
C PRO A 167 2.87 -1.31 7.08
N ASN A 168 2.71 -0.01 7.01
CA ASN A 168 2.64 0.91 8.13
C ASN A 168 1.23 1.14 8.67
N GLU A 169 0.17 0.58 8.07
CA GLU A 169 -1.21 0.91 8.48
C GLU A 169 -1.74 0.08 9.64
N GLY A 170 -1.00 -0.91 10.13
CA GLY A 170 -1.48 -1.74 11.22
C GLY A 170 -0.37 -2.45 11.99
N PRO A 171 -0.71 -3.15 13.08
CA PRO A 171 0.25 -3.91 13.84
C PRO A 171 0.82 -5.07 13.02
N PHE A 172 2.11 -5.25 13.14
CA PHE A 172 2.79 -6.41 12.60
C PHE A 172 2.73 -7.55 13.62
N ILE A 173 2.15 -8.66 13.20
CA ILE A 173 2.20 -9.93 13.91
C ILE A 173 2.69 -10.98 12.92
N PRO A 174 3.88 -11.55 13.13
CA PRO A 174 4.42 -12.56 12.23
C PRO A 174 3.56 -13.83 12.25
N ASN A 175 3.54 -14.51 11.12
CA ASN A 175 2.85 -15.80 10.94
C ASN A 175 1.31 -15.76 11.05
N LEU A 176 0.74 -14.59 11.10
CA LEU A 176 -0.71 -14.45 11.08
C LEU A 176 -1.19 -14.30 9.63
N ARG A 177 -1.98 -15.27 9.17
CA ARG A 177 -2.56 -15.22 7.84
C ARG A 177 -3.55 -14.07 7.73
N ARG A 178 -3.27 -13.16 6.81
CA ARG A 178 -4.14 -12.04 6.46
C ARG A 178 -4.72 -12.25 5.07
N THR A 179 -6.02 -12.07 4.96
CA THR A 179 -6.72 -11.93 3.68
C THR A 179 -7.24 -10.51 3.57
N SER A 180 -6.85 -9.79 2.54
CA SER A 180 -7.30 -8.43 2.30
C SER A 180 -7.79 -8.28 0.87
N THR A 181 -8.89 -7.56 0.71
CA THR A 181 -9.48 -7.15 -0.57
C THR A 181 -9.61 -5.65 -0.56
N LEU A 182 -9.28 -4.99 -1.65
CA LEU A 182 -9.50 -3.56 -1.85
C LEU A 182 -10.03 -3.35 -3.26
N THR A 183 -11.26 -2.89 -3.35
CA THR A 183 -11.92 -2.50 -4.60
C THR A 183 -12.08 -0.99 -4.60
N ASN A 184 -11.60 -0.32 -5.64
CA ASN A 184 -11.80 1.11 -5.87
C ASN A 184 -12.54 1.30 -7.19
N ALA A 185 -13.47 2.25 -7.24
CA ALA A 185 -14.12 2.68 -8.46
C ALA A 185 -14.27 4.19 -8.47
N LEU A 186 -14.02 4.81 -9.62
CA LEU A 186 -14.13 6.25 -9.81
C LEU A 186 -14.73 6.54 -11.18
N TYR A 187 -15.71 7.40 -11.21
CA TYR A 187 -16.20 8.05 -12.41
C TYR A 187 -15.83 9.52 -12.36
N SER A 188 -15.12 10.03 -13.35
CA SER A 188 -14.79 11.43 -13.52
C SER A 188 -15.41 11.98 -14.81
N TYR A 189 -15.90 13.21 -14.75
CA TYR A 189 -16.53 13.88 -15.87
C TYR A 189 -16.01 15.31 -16.00
N ARG A 190 -15.54 15.64 -17.20
CA ARG A 190 -15.08 16.98 -17.54
C ARG A 190 -16.27 17.85 -17.89
N LEU A 191 -16.59 18.81 -17.04
CA LEU A 191 -17.70 19.75 -17.24
C LEU A 191 -17.35 20.83 -18.26
N THR A 192 -16.11 21.36 -18.16
CA THR A 192 -15.56 22.37 -19.08
C THR A 192 -14.09 22.02 -19.37
N GLU A 193 -13.40 22.85 -20.16
CA GLU A 193 -11.95 22.68 -20.38
C GLU A 193 -11.14 22.79 -19.09
N HIS A 194 -11.68 23.51 -18.09
CA HIS A 194 -10.99 23.82 -16.84
C HIS A 194 -11.64 23.22 -15.59
N SER A 195 -12.79 22.57 -15.71
CA SER A 195 -13.48 22.05 -14.53
C SER A 195 -13.85 20.60 -14.69
N SER A 196 -13.65 19.83 -13.66
CA SER A 196 -14.08 18.43 -13.59
C SER A 196 -14.83 18.11 -12.29
N PHE A 197 -15.63 17.07 -12.37
CA PHE A 197 -16.37 16.51 -11.26
C PHE A 197 -16.16 15.01 -11.26
N GLY A 198 -16.06 14.42 -10.06
CA GLY A 198 -15.98 12.97 -9.94
C GLY A 198 -16.73 12.43 -8.74
N VAL A 199 -17.13 11.18 -8.88
CA VAL A 199 -17.76 10.39 -7.82
C VAL A 199 -17.04 9.05 -7.77
N GLY A 200 -16.65 8.65 -6.58
CA GLY A 200 -15.93 7.41 -6.37
C GLY A 200 -16.34 6.70 -5.09
N GLY A 201 -15.79 5.52 -4.93
CA GLY A 201 -15.94 4.77 -3.70
C GLY A 201 -14.90 3.66 -3.61
N ASN A 202 -14.67 3.23 -2.39
CA ASN A 202 -13.85 2.07 -2.15
C ASN A 202 -14.50 1.12 -1.14
N PHE A 203 -14.16 -0.15 -1.29
CA PHE A 203 -14.57 -1.20 -0.37
C PHE A 203 -13.35 -2.04 -0.01
N MET A 204 -13.11 -2.24 1.29
CA MET A 204 -12.00 -3.03 1.79
C MET A 204 -12.47 -4.02 2.84
N ILE A 205 -11.94 -5.23 2.77
CA ILE A 205 -12.11 -6.25 3.80
C ILE A 205 -10.71 -6.67 4.26
N SER A 206 -10.50 -6.71 5.56
CA SER A 206 -9.32 -7.33 6.18
C SER A 206 -9.77 -8.43 7.13
N LYS A 207 -9.34 -9.67 6.86
CA LYS A 207 -9.62 -10.84 7.70
C LYS A 207 -8.31 -11.43 8.19
N PHE A 208 -8.28 -11.80 9.45
CA PHE A 208 -7.13 -12.40 10.11
C PHE A 208 -7.49 -13.80 10.60
N ASP A 209 -6.66 -14.77 10.28
CA ASP A 209 -6.79 -16.13 10.84
C ASP A 209 -6.08 -16.15 12.19
N ASN A 210 -6.87 -15.98 13.25
CA ASN A 210 -6.41 -15.91 14.63
C ASN A 210 -6.25 -17.28 15.28
N THR A 211 -6.10 -18.36 14.54
CA THR A 211 -5.76 -19.68 15.06
C THR A 211 -4.23 -19.84 15.16
N PRO A 212 -3.58 -19.34 16.22
CA PRO A 212 -2.16 -19.49 16.36
C PRO A 212 -1.80 -20.94 16.65
N LYS A 213 -1.16 -21.60 15.71
CA LYS A 213 -0.58 -22.93 15.96
C LYS A 213 0.58 -22.82 16.95
N HIS A 214 1.30 -21.71 16.96
CA HIS A 214 2.41 -21.38 17.86
C HIS A 214 2.59 -19.84 17.88
N GLY A 215 2.72 -19.24 19.06
CA GLY A 215 3.00 -17.80 19.20
C GLY A 215 2.11 -17.08 20.21
N PRO A 216 2.31 -15.78 20.42
CA PRO A 216 1.52 -15.00 21.36
C PRO A 216 0.05 -14.97 20.93
N THR A 217 -0.84 -15.05 21.91
CA THR A 217 -2.31 -15.05 21.74
C THR A 217 -2.89 -13.69 21.35
N THR A 218 -2.11 -12.85 20.66
CA THR A 218 -2.56 -11.54 20.22
C THR A 218 -3.58 -11.69 19.08
N THR A 219 -4.78 -11.21 19.31
CA THR A 219 -5.89 -11.37 18.38
C THR A 219 -6.05 -10.10 17.56
N LEU A 220 -5.79 -10.17 16.26
CA LEU A 220 -6.18 -9.12 15.33
C LEU A 220 -7.68 -9.22 15.02
N ILE A 221 -8.28 -8.09 14.73
CA ILE A 221 -9.71 -7.96 14.52
C ILE A 221 -10.01 -7.76 13.06
N ASN A 222 -10.96 -8.54 12.56
CA ASN A 222 -11.46 -8.39 11.21
C ASN A 222 -12.16 -7.02 11.06
N SER A 223 -11.88 -6.35 9.96
CA SER A 223 -12.49 -5.07 9.63
C SER A 223 -13.09 -5.07 8.23
N GLN A 224 -14.09 -4.22 8.05
CA GLN A 224 -14.68 -3.90 6.76
C GLN A 224 -14.77 -2.38 6.66
N ARG A 225 -14.36 -1.85 5.52
CA ARG A 225 -14.45 -0.42 5.19
C ARG A 225 -15.23 -0.25 3.91
N ALA A 226 -16.21 0.63 3.95
CA ALA A 226 -16.88 1.13 2.75
C ALA A 226 -16.78 2.65 2.77
N SER A 227 -16.38 3.27 1.67
CA SER A 227 -16.38 4.72 1.54
C SER A 227 -16.93 5.16 0.21
N GLY A 228 -17.51 6.37 0.22
CA GLY A 228 -17.94 7.09 -0.97
C GLY A 228 -17.37 8.50 -0.92
N GLU A 229 -17.08 9.04 -2.10
CA GLU A 229 -16.54 10.39 -2.24
C GLU A 229 -17.10 11.08 -3.48
N ALA A 230 -17.20 12.40 -3.39
CA ALA A 230 -17.48 13.25 -4.54
C ALA A 230 -16.54 14.46 -4.48
N TYR A 231 -16.05 14.87 -5.63
CA TYR A 231 -15.16 16.01 -5.73
C TYR A 231 -15.52 16.91 -6.90
N PHE A 232 -15.11 18.15 -6.77
CA PHE A 232 -15.10 19.15 -7.82
C PHE A 232 -13.75 19.82 -7.85
N ASP A 233 -13.15 19.97 -9.02
CA ASP A 233 -11.91 20.71 -9.20
C ASP A 233 -12.03 21.73 -10.33
N HIS A 234 -11.27 22.81 -10.19
CA HIS A 234 -11.15 23.87 -11.18
C HIS A 234 -9.68 24.22 -11.41
N GLN A 235 -9.28 24.18 -12.66
CA GLN A 235 -7.93 24.52 -13.10
C GLN A 235 -7.85 26.04 -13.37
N PHE A 236 -7.22 26.77 -12.46
CA PHE A 236 -7.01 28.22 -12.56
C PHE A 236 -5.92 28.58 -13.55
N SER A 237 -4.94 27.74 -13.70
CA SER A 237 -3.85 27.90 -14.65
C SER A 237 -3.40 26.54 -15.18
N ARG A 238 -2.51 26.55 -16.18
CA ARG A 238 -1.90 25.29 -16.70
C ARG A 238 -1.11 24.52 -15.62
N ARG A 239 -0.83 25.14 -14.49
CA ARG A 239 0.01 24.58 -13.43
C ARG A 239 -0.71 24.38 -12.11
N GLU A 240 -1.89 24.93 -11.94
CA GLU A 240 -2.57 24.97 -10.66
C GLU A 240 -4.04 24.59 -10.79
N SER A 241 -4.49 23.66 -9.97
CA SER A 241 -5.90 23.32 -9.81
C SER A 241 -6.26 23.26 -8.33
N LEU A 242 -7.38 23.88 -7.99
CA LEU A 242 -7.96 23.89 -6.66
C LEU A 242 -9.30 23.16 -6.69
N GLY A 243 -9.57 22.39 -5.66
CA GLY A 243 -10.85 21.68 -5.57
C GLY A 243 -11.31 21.44 -4.15
N VAL A 244 -12.52 20.90 -4.09
CA VAL A 244 -13.14 20.46 -2.85
C VAL A 244 -13.61 19.01 -3.00
N GLN A 245 -13.47 18.25 -1.94
CA GLN A 245 -13.90 16.86 -1.85
C GLN A 245 -14.73 16.65 -0.60
N TYR A 246 -15.84 15.94 -0.73
CA TYR A 246 -16.57 15.39 0.39
C TYR A 246 -16.43 13.87 0.37
N GLY A 247 -16.13 13.31 1.53
CA GLY A 247 -16.01 11.86 1.73
C GLY A 247 -16.87 11.38 2.89
N VAL A 248 -17.42 10.20 2.76
CA VAL A 248 -18.05 9.44 3.84
C VAL A 248 -17.44 8.07 3.92
N GLN A 249 -17.11 7.61 5.11
CA GLN A 249 -16.52 6.31 5.35
C GLN A 249 -17.25 5.59 6.48
N VAL A 250 -17.48 4.30 6.30
CA VAL A 250 -18.04 3.42 7.33
C VAL A 250 -17.08 2.29 7.60
N LEU A 251 -16.58 2.22 8.83
CA LEU A 251 -15.76 1.14 9.36
C LEU A 251 -16.61 0.22 10.21
N ARG A 252 -16.53 -1.09 10.00
CA ARG A 252 -17.23 -2.10 10.78
C ARG A 252 -16.23 -3.12 11.34
N PHE A 253 -16.43 -3.48 12.59
CA PHE A 253 -15.66 -4.50 13.31
C PHE A 253 -16.62 -5.60 13.80
N PRO A 254 -16.92 -6.60 12.94
CA PRO A 254 -18.06 -7.52 13.17
C PRO A 254 -18.00 -8.28 14.50
N ARG A 255 -16.79 -8.59 14.99
CA ARG A 255 -16.61 -9.33 16.24
C ARG A 255 -17.13 -8.59 17.49
N PHE A 256 -17.08 -7.25 17.47
CA PHE A 256 -17.45 -6.41 18.61
C PHE A 256 -18.71 -5.59 18.37
N ASP A 257 -19.39 -5.85 17.25
CA ASP A 257 -20.52 -5.02 16.80
C ASP A 257 -20.19 -3.50 16.84
N ALA A 258 -18.90 -3.19 16.60
CA ALA A 258 -18.41 -1.84 16.61
C ALA A 258 -18.45 -1.23 15.21
N ARG A 259 -18.80 0.05 15.16
CA ARG A 259 -18.91 0.80 13.91
C ARG A 259 -18.42 2.23 14.12
N THR A 260 -17.68 2.73 13.14
CA THR A 260 -17.33 4.15 13.06
C THR A 260 -17.80 4.68 11.71
N THR A 261 -18.50 5.80 11.73
CA THR A 261 -18.84 6.54 10.52
C THR A 261 -18.09 7.86 10.56
N SER A 262 -17.30 8.15 9.52
CA SER A 262 -16.63 9.45 9.40
C SER A 262 -17.11 10.21 8.18
N HIS A 263 -17.14 11.53 8.31
CA HIS A 263 -17.45 12.50 7.27
C HIS A 263 -16.30 13.47 7.17
N THR A 264 -15.79 13.68 5.96
CA THR A 264 -14.60 14.48 5.72
C THR A 264 -14.90 15.50 4.63
N ILE A 265 -14.54 16.76 4.85
CA ILE A 265 -14.55 17.80 3.82
C ILE A 265 -13.13 18.26 3.65
N LEU A 266 -12.59 18.12 2.45
CA LEU A 266 -11.21 18.50 2.13
C LEU A 266 -11.21 19.59 1.07
N ILE A 267 -10.33 20.56 1.26
CA ILE A 267 -9.89 21.46 0.20
C ILE A 267 -8.53 20.95 -0.24
N PHE A 268 -8.29 20.86 -1.54
CA PHE A 268 -7.02 20.42 -2.09
C PHE A 268 -6.52 21.39 -3.15
N ASP A 269 -5.21 21.55 -3.20
CA ASP A 269 -4.49 22.31 -4.21
C ASP A 269 -3.42 21.43 -4.85
N GLN A 270 -3.45 21.34 -6.17
CA GLN A 270 -2.47 20.62 -6.95
C GLN A 270 -1.67 21.59 -7.81
N LEU A 271 -0.37 21.66 -7.55
CA LEU A 271 0.58 22.51 -8.24
C LEU A 271 1.53 21.70 -9.10
N THR A 272 1.53 21.93 -10.41
CA THR A 272 2.54 21.43 -11.35
C THR A 272 3.73 22.38 -11.36
N ILE A 273 4.73 22.11 -10.50
CA ILE A 273 5.94 22.94 -10.36
C ILE A 273 6.75 22.93 -11.68
N SER A 274 6.84 21.74 -12.29
CA SER A 274 7.50 21.52 -13.57
C SER A 274 6.83 20.35 -14.31
N PRO A 275 7.13 20.11 -15.59
CA PRO A 275 6.61 18.91 -16.30
C PRO A 275 6.99 17.58 -15.65
N ARG A 276 7.96 17.61 -14.73
CA ARG A 276 8.47 16.43 -14.00
C ARG A 276 8.08 16.41 -12.52
N SER A 277 7.41 17.45 -12.03
CA SER A 277 7.19 17.64 -10.59
C SER A 277 5.78 18.14 -10.33
N THR A 278 5.03 17.38 -9.52
CA THR A 278 3.71 17.74 -9.02
C THR A 278 3.71 17.72 -7.49
N PHE A 279 3.05 18.70 -6.91
CA PHE A 279 2.84 18.84 -5.49
C PHE A 279 1.36 18.97 -5.23
N THR A 280 0.82 18.18 -4.32
CA THR A 280 -0.58 18.25 -3.91
C THR A 280 -0.62 18.39 -2.41
N ILE A 281 -1.36 19.38 -1.92
CA ILE A 281 -1.68 19.54 -0.51
C ILE A 281 -3.19 19.50 -0.35
N TYR A 282 -3.65 18.87 0.71
CA TYR A 282 -5.08 18.83 1.01
C TYR A 282 -5.30 18.80 2.51
N GLY A 283 -6.44 19.31 2.94
CA GLY A 283 -6.80 19.30 4.36
C GLY A 283 -8.19 19.83 4.61
N GLY A 284 -8.70 19.48 5.79
CA GLY A 284 -10.00 19.94 6.25
C GLY A 284 -10.50 19.21 7.48
N PRO A 285 -11.73 19.53 7.93
CA PRO A 285 -12.35 18.90 9.08
C PRO A 285 -12.81 17.48 8.77
N GLU A 286 -12.63 16.60 9.75
CA GLU A 286 -13.18 15.26 9.79
C GLU A 286 -14.01 15.08 11.06
N TYR A 287 -15.23 14.59 10.90
CA TYR A 287 -16.14 14.23 11.99
C TYR A 287 -16.29 12.72 12.04
N ALA A 288 -16.04 12.10 13.18
CA ALA A 288 -16.18 10.66 13.41
C ALA A 288 -17.22 10.39 14.50
N ASP A 289 -18.19 9.54 14.20
CA ASP A 289 -19.18 8.99 15.13
C ASP A 289 -18.89 7.50 15.31
N THR A 290 -18.46 7.13 16.51
CA THR A 290 -18.05 5.77 16.86
C THR A 290 -19.04 5.17 17.84
N PHE A 291 -19.56 4.00 17.48
CA PHE A 291 -20.33 3.12 18.34
C PHE A 291 -19.49 1.88 18.66
N ASN A 292 -19.37 1.54 19.94
CA ASN A 292 -18.65 0.36 20.40
C ASN A 292 -19.42 -0.31 21.54
N GLN A 293 -19.27 -1.62 21.68
CA GLN A 293 -19.82 -2.39 22.82
C GLN A 293 -18.64 -2.81 23.70
N VAL A 294 -18.69 -2.41 24.97
CA VAL A 294 -17.68 -2.77 25.97
C VAL A 294 -18.26 -3.85 26.88
N GLU A 295 -17.62 -5.00 26.93
CA GLU A 295 -17.99 -6.09 27.83
C GLU A 295 -17.27 -5.90 29.18
N LEU A 296 -18.05 -5.67 30.25
CA LEU A 296 -17.58 -5.67 31.63
C LEU A 296 -17.80 -7.05 32.22
N ASN A 297 -16.74 -7.78 32.48
CA ASN A 297 -16.84 -9.05 33.16
C ASN A 297 -16.80 -8.83 34.68
N LEU A 298 -17.93 -8.99 35.34
CA LEU A 298 -18.12 -8.85 36.78
C LEU A 298 -18.03 -10.20 37.53
N GLY A 299 -17.38 -11.19 36.91
CA GLY A 299 -17.17 -12.51 37.45
C GLY A 299 -18.35 -13.46 37.19
N LEU A 300 -19.51 -13.20 37.73
CA LEU A 300 -20.74 -14.00 37.51
C LEU A 300 -21.59 -13.53 36.33
N PHE A 301 -21.40 -12.31 35.90
CA PHE A 301 -22.18 -11.67 34.85
C PHE A 301 -21.28 -10.93 33.88
N VAL A 302 -21.59 -11.03 32.59
CA VAL A 302 -21.00 -10.19 31.54
C VAL A 302 -22.01 -9.11 31.21
N LEU A 303 -21.66 -7.85 31.46
CA LEU A 303 -22.49 -6.70 31.15
C LEU A 303 -21.94 -6.04 29.89
N THR A 304 -22.76 -5.98 28.83
CA THR A 304 -22.43 -5.28 27.61
C THR A 304 -22.96 -3.84 27.67
N ILE A 305 -22.07 -2.87 27.65
CA ILE A 305 -22.42 -1.44 27.70
C ILE A 305 -22.13 -0.81 26.33
N PRO A 306 -23.15 -0.21 25.68
CA PRO A 306 -22.93 0.57 24.47
C PRO A 306 -22.23 1.88 24.79
N VAL A 307 -21.11 2.14 24.14
CA VAL A 307 -20.34 3.38 24.24
C VAL A 307 -20.42 4.12 22.91
N LYS A 308 -20.88 5.37 22.95
CA LYS A 308 -20.86 6.27 21.79
C LYS A 308 -19.83 7.36 22.02
N SER A 309 -19.04 7.64 21.00
CA SER A 309 -18.06 8.74 20.99
C SER A 309 -18.19 9.53 19.71
N GLN A 310 -18.25 10.83 19.83
CA GLN A 310 -18.28 11.77 18.71
C GLN A 310 -17.06 12.68 18.81
N GLN A 311 -16.30 12.75 17.73
CA GLN A 311 -15.04 13.48 17.72
C GLN A 311 -14.84 14.25 16.42
N TRP A 312 -14.40 15.49 16.56
CA TRP A 312 -13.86 16.28 15.46
C TRP A 312 -12.36 16.18 15.43
N SER A 313 -11.81 15.97 14.25
CA SER A 313 -10.37 15.95 13.98
C SER A 313 -10.06 16.69 12.69
N GLY A 314 -8.77 16.84 12.38
CA GLY A 314 -8.32 17.30 11.09
C GLY A 314 -7.85 16.11 10.24
N ALA A 315 -8.36 16.02 9.02
CA ALA A 315 -7.82 15.13 8.00
C ALA A 315 -7.00 15.93 6.98
N GLY A 316 -5.97 15.32 6.40
CA GLY A 316 -5.19 16.00 5.39
C GLY A 316 -3.91 15.28 5.03
N GLY A 317 -3.17 15.88 4.10
CA GLY A 317 -1.91 15.30 3.67
C GLY A 317 -1.18 16.11 2.62
N VAL A 318 -0.04 15.58 2.23
CA VAL A 318 0.83 16.15 1.21
C VAL A 318 1.34 15.02 0.33
N LEU A 319 1.24 15.21 -0.98
CA LEU A 319 1.80 14.29 -1.97
C LEU A 319 2.76 15.08 -2.86
N TYR A 320 3.98 14.62 -2.98
CA TYR A 320 4.98 15.14 -3.91
C TYR A 320 5.44 14.03 -4.83
N ASN A 321 5.34 14.26 -6.13
CA ASN A 321 5.86 13.37 -7.15
C ASN A 321 6.87 14.11 -8.02
N TRP A 322 8.04 13.51 -8.18
CA TRP A 322 9.06 13.97 -9.10
C TRP A 322 9.54 12.80 -9.97
N THR A 323 9.50 13.00 -11.29
CA THR A 323 9.89 11.97 -12.26
C THR A 323 10.96 12.55 -13.19
N GLY A 324 12.21 12.27 -12.88
CA GLY A 324 13.35 12.57 -13.75
C GLY A 324 13.59 11.44 -14.76
N GLU A 325 14.64 11.60 -15.58
CA GLU A 325 15.01 10.58 -16.59
C GLU A 325 15.46 9.26 -15.96
N ARG A 326 16.15 9.34 -14.83
CA ARG A 326 16.72 8.18 -14.13
C ARG A 326 16.25 8.03 -12.69
N LEU A 327 15.76 9.08 -12.10
CA LEU A 327 15.36 9.08 -10.70
C LEU A 327 13.90 9.52 -10.60
N GLY A 328 13.10 8.73 -9.90
CA GLY A 328 11.74 9.04 -9.49
C GLY A 328 11.68 9.14 -7.96
N VAL A 329 10.96 10.11 -7.44
CA VAL A 329 10.73 10.31 -6.01
C VAL A 329 9.25 10.56 -5.78
N THR A 330 8.66 9.82 -4.86
CA THR A 330 7.31 10.05 -4.36
C THR A 330 7.38 10.19 -2.85
N LEU A 331 6.85 11.30 -2.33
CA LEU A 331 6.67 11.54 -0.91
C LEU A 331 5.18 11.65 -0.64
N ASP A 332 4.67 10.88 0.31
CA ASP A 332 3.27 10.88 0.72
C ASP A 332 3.21 11.00 2.24
N PHE A 333 2.42 11.94 2.73
CA PHE A 333 2.05 12.07 4.13
C PHE A 333 0.54 12.23 4.22
N LYS A 334 -0.09 11.48 5.11
CA LYS A 334 -1.54 11.53 5.32
C LYS A 334 -1.91 11.41 6.79
N ARG A 335 -3.01 12.07 7.15
CA ARG A 335 -3.68 11.98 8.44
C ARG A 335 -5.17 11.79 8.21
N GLY A 336 -5.79 10.90 8.99
CA GLY A 336 -7.24 10.67 8.94
C GLY A 336 -7.65 9.44 9.74
N VAL A 337 -8.94 9.13 9.72
CA VAL A 337 -9.50 7.95 10.40
C VAL A 337 -9.26 6.69 9.57
N SER A 338 -8.79 5.63 10.21
CA SER A 338 -8.51 4.31 9.61
C SER A 338 -9.05 3.17 10.48
N ASP A 339 -9.13 1.97 9.90
CA ASP A 339 -9.47 0.73 10.61
C ASP A 339 -8.32 0.16 11.43
N GLY A 340 -7.17 0.82 11.39
CA GLY A 340 -5.99 0.44 12.17
C GLY A 340 -5.39 -0.91 11.80
N GLY A 341 -5.76 -1.52 10.65
CA GLY A 341 -5.16 -2.75 10.12
C GLY A 341 -5.24 -3.97 11.04
N GLY A 342 -6.30 -4.10 11.83
CA GLY A 342 -6.51 -5.21 12.78
C GLY A 342 -6.53 -4.81 14.25
N LEU A 343 -6.44 -3.52 14.55
CA LEU A 343 -6.63 -2.99 15.90
C LEU A 343 -8.10 -3.04 16.34
N VAL A 344 -8.32 -2.96 17.66
CA VAL A 344 -9.66 -2.96 18.26
C VAL A 344 -10.30 -1.59 18.04
N GLY A 345 -10.97 -1.39 16.91
CA GLY A 345 -11.71 -0.17 16.63
C GLY A 345 -10.99 0.79 15.68
N ALA A 346 -11.64 1.90 15.39
CA ALA A 346 -11.10 2.94 14.52
C ALA A 346 -9.98 3.72 15.22
N VAL A 347 -8.99 4.10 14.42
CA VAL A 347 -7.81 4.86 14.86
C VAL A 347 -7.68 6.16 14.09
N GLU A 348 -7.12 7.17 14.74
CA GLU A 348 -6.48 8.27 14.04
C GLU A 348 -5.11 7.80 13.58
N LEU A 349 -4.91 7.78 12.28
CA LEU A 349 -3.67 7.36 11.63
C LEU A 349 -2.93 8.58 11.10
N ASN A 350 -1.66 8.71 11.49
CA ASN A 350 -0.70 9.56 10.81
C ASN A 350 0.31 8.66 10.13
N SER A 351 0.46 8.75 8.81
CA SER A 351 1.42 7.93 8.08
C SER A 351 2.18 8.75 7.05
N GLY A 352 3.45 8.39 6.88
CA GLY A 352 4.31 8.96 5.87
C GLY A 352 5.07 7.89 5.12
N GLN A 353 5.25 8.08 3.83
CA GLN A 353 6.00 7.18 2.97
C GLN A 353 6.86 7.96 1.98
N ALA A 354 8.07 7.48 1.74
CA ALA A 354 8.95 7.94 0.69
C ALA A 354 9.34 6.77 -0.21
N ASN A 355 9.11 6.91 -1.51
CA ASN A 355 9.52 5.94 -2.51
C ASN A 355 10.54 6.60 -3.45
N ILE A 356 11.67 5.94 -3.64
CA ILE A 356 12.74 6.38 -4.51
C ILE A 356 13.02 5.25 -5.49
N SER A 357 12.96 5.57 -6.79
CA SER A 357 13.34 4.63 -7.85
C SER A 357 14.46 5.26 -8.67
N TRP A 358 15.61 4.62 -8.68
CA TRP A 358 16.80 5.14 -9.37
C TRP A 358 17.33 4.13 -10.38
N ARG A 359 17.25 4.48 -11.66
CA ARG A 359 17.87 3.74 -12.74
C ARG A 359 19.36 4.06 -12.81
N LEU A 360 20.18 3.22 -12.18
CA LEU A 360 21.63 3.36 -12.13
C LEU A 360 22.25 3.18 -13.54
N SER A 361 21.72 2.24 -14.31
CA SER A 361 22.10 1.98 -15.68
C SER A 361 20.95 1.36 -16.48
N ARG A 362 21.17 0.97 -17.73
CA ARG A 362 20.17 0.26 -18.55
C ARG A 362 19.74 -1.09 -17.96
N ARG A 363 20.57 -1.67 -17.11
CA ARG A 363 20.36 -3.01 -16.54
C ARG A 363 20.14 -2.99 -15.02
N TRP A 364 20.43 -1.88 -14.35
CA TRP A 364 20.39 -1.79 -12.89
C TRP A 364 19.40 -0.72 -12.43
N THR A 365 18.52 -1.12 -11.54
CA THR A 365 17.57 -0.22 -10.87
C THR A 365 17.67 -0.42 -9.37
N LEU A 366 17.77 0.67 -8.64
CA LEU A 366 17.68 0.73 -7.18
C LEU A 366 16.33 1.30 -6.79
N GLU A 367 15.61 0.61 -5.94
CA GLU A 367 14.35 1.04 -5.36
C GLU A 367 14.49 1.11 -3.84
N SER A 368 13.97 2.16 -3.24
CA SER A 368 13.94 2.32 -1.79
C SER A 368 12.57 2.81 -1.36
N THR A 369 12.01 2.16 -0.35
CA THR A 369 10.77 2.55 0.32
C THR A 369 11.06 2.76 1.79
N LEU A 370 10.74 3.95 2.30
CA LEU A 370 10.79 4.31 3.71
C LEU A 370 9.37 4.63 4.14
N GLY A 371 8.94 4.14 5.27
CA GLY A 371 7.61 4.40 5.77
C GLY A 371 7.55 4.46 7.29
N GLY A 372 6.62 5.24 7.80
CA GLY A 372 6.35 5.33 9.22
C GLY A 372 4.90 5.66 9.49
N SER A 373 4.37 5.16 10.59
CA SER A 373 3.02 5.49 11.03
C SER A 373 2.89 5.59 12.54
N SER A 374 1.87 6.32 12.93
CA SER A 374 1.43 6.49 14.31
C SER A 374 -0.08 6.33 14.36
N SER A 375 -0.56 5.33 15.08
CA SER A 375 -1.99 5.05 15.26
C SER A 375 -2.40 5.30 16.71
N VAL A 376 -3.51 6.00 16.92
CA VAL A 376 -4.12 6.28 18.22
C VAL A 376 -5.59 5.89 18.17
N LEU A 377 -6.07 5.10 19.14
CA LEU A 377 -7.49 4.68 19.19
C LEU A 377 -8.42 5.88 19.43
N LEU A 378 -9.52 5.96 18.65
CA LEU A 378 -10.52 7.01 18.79
C LEU A 378 -11.45 6.80 19.99
N ALA A 379 -11.72 5.54 20.36
CA ALA A 379 -12.72 5.19 21.36
C ALA A 379 -12.20 5.16 22.81
N THR A 380 -10.91 5.36 23.04
CA THR A 380 -10.30 5.28 24.37
C THR A 380 -9.61 6.59 24.74
N GLN A 381 -9.82 7.05 26.00
CA GLN A 381 -9.07 8.19 26.54
C GLN A 381 -7.61 7.83 26.91
N THR A 382 -7.17 6.63 26.56
CA THR A 382 -5.79 6.20 26.82
C THR A 382 -4.89 6.74 25.69
N ASN A 383 -3.85 7.45 26.06
CA ASN A 383 -2.83 7.94 25.12
C ASN A 383 -1.94 6.81 24.56
N GLN A 384 -2.49 5.61 24.42
CA GLN A 384 -1.74 4.49 23.86
C GLN A 384 -1.55 4.72 22.35
N ARG A 385 -0.31 4.62 21.93
CA ARG A 385 0.11 4.86 20.55
C ARG A 385 0.89 3.67 20.02
N LEU A 386 0.54 3.21 18.85
CA LEU A 386 1.34 2.26 18.08
C LEU A 386 2.19 3.06 17.09
N LEU A 387 3.51 2.90 17.17
CA LEU A 387 4.45 3.46 16.22
C LEU A 387 5.04 2.33 15.38
N THR A 388 5.00 2.49 14.07
CA THR A 388 5.61 1.54 13.14
C THR A 388 6.54 2.31 12.19
N TYR A 389 7.72 1.77 11.98
CA TYR A 389 8.68 2.24 10.99
C TYR A 389 9.12 1.06 10.13
N SER A 390 9.18 1.28 8.83
CA SER A 390 9.65 0.27 7.88
C SER A 390 10.57 0.89 6.84
N GLU A 391 11.60 0.15 6.47
CA GLU A 391 12.46 0.48 5.36
C GLU A 391 12.68 -0.75 4.48
N ARG A 392 12.78 -0.52 3.18
CA ARG A 392 13.13 -1.54 2.22
C ARG A 392 13.99 -0.94 1.12
N VAL A 393 15.06 -1.63 0.79
CA VAL A 393 15.93 -1.31 -0.34
C VAL A 393 15.99 -2.54 -1.23
N GLN A 394 15.81 -2.34 -2.53
CA GLN A 394 15.87 -3.40 -3.54
C GLN A 394 16.78 -2.97 -4.68
N LEU A 395 17.71 -3.84 -5.03
CA LEU A 395 18.56 -3.71 -6.21
C LEU A 395 18.12 -4.73 -7.24
N SER A 396 17.76 -4.27 -8.43
CA SER A 396 17.30 -5.11 -9.52
C SER A 396 18.27 -5.08 -10.69
N GLN A 397 18.61 -6.25 -11.23
CA GLN A 397 19.48 -6.40 -12.40
C GLN A 397 18.73 -7.11 -13.52
N LEU A 398 18.65 -6.50 -14.68
CA LEU A 398 18.19 -7.14 -15.90
C LEU A 398 19.31 -7.93 -16.54
N ILE A 399 19.29 -9.26 -16.42
CA ILE A 399 20.30 -10.16 -16.97
C ILE A 399 20.09 -10.33 -18.48
N THR A 400 18.83 -10.67 -18.85
CA THR A 400 18.38 -10.75 -20.24
C THR A 400 17.03 -10.04 -20.38
N ARG A 401 16.45 -9.96 -21.58
CA ARG A 401 15.13 -9.36 -21.79
C ARG A 401 14.04 -10.01 -20.95
N ASN A 402 14.19 -11.29 -20.62
CA ASN A 402 13.19 -12.09 -19.93
C ASN A 402 13.61 -12.54 -18.54
N LEU A 403 14.84 -12.26 -18.13
CA LEU A 403 15.41 -12.73 -16.86
C LEU A 403 15.95 -11.55 -16.05
N SER A 404 15.46 -11.39 -14.84
CA SER A 404 15.92 -10.39 -13.87
C SER A 404 16.28 -11.04 -12.54
N MET A 405 17.22 -10.44 -11.86
CA MET A 405 17.62 -10.80 -10.51
C MET A 405 17.40 -9.63 -9.57
N HIS A 406 16.91 -9.91 -8.37
CA HIS A 406 16.57 -8.92 -7.37
C HIS A 406 17.23 -9.29 -6.06
N TRP A 407 17.84 -8.32 -5.40
CA TRP A 407 18.33 -8.41 -4.03
C TRP A 407 17.58 -7.38 -3.21
N PHE A 408 17.16 -7.73 -2.02
CA PHE A 408 16.47 -6.82 -1.15
C PHE A 408 16.96 -6.97 0.29
N TYR A 409 16.88 -5.86 1.00
CA TYR A 409 16.99 -5.76 2.44
C TYR A 409 15.83 -4.92 2.95
N GLY A 410 15.28 -5.30 4.08
CA GLY A 410 14.26 -4.52 4.75
C GLY A 410 14.36 -4.64 6.25
N ARG A 411 13.82 -3.63 6.91
CA ARG A 411 13.74 -3.55 8.35
C ARG A 411 12.37 -3.04 8.77
N LEU A 412 11.85 -3.65 9.82
CA LEU A 412 10.63 -3.23 10.48
C LEU A 412 10.89 -3.02 11.96
N ASN A 413 10.44 -1.88 12.48
CA ASN A 413 10.39 -1.59 13.90
C ASN A 413 8.96 -1.23 14.28
N GLN A 414 8.45 -1.88 15.32
CA GLN A 414 7.17 -1.58 15.93
C GLN A 414 7.37 -1.37 17.43
N THR A 415 6.91 -0.24 17.93
CA THR A 415 7.05 0.13 19.35
C THR A 415 5.74 0.69 19.89
N GLY A 416 5.57 0.58 21.19
CA GLY A 416 4.33 0.96 21.84
C GLY A 416 3.24 -0.06 21.56
N GLY A 417 2.03 0.29 21.85
CA GLY A 417 0.91 -0.55 21.53
C GLY A 417 -0.15 -0.54 22.60
N PHE A 418 -1.27 -1.12 22.24
CA PHE A 418 -2.46 -1.22 23.08
C PHE A 418 -2.33 -2.44 24.00
N GLY A 419 -1.29 -2.47 24.85
CA GLY A 419 -1.08 -3.43 25.93
C GLY A 419 -0.71 -4.87 25.54
N THR A 420 -1.05 -5.32 24.35
CA THR A 420 -0.92 -6.74 23.93
C THR A 420 -0.06 -6.95 22.69
N PHE A 421 0.30 -5.86 21.98
CA PHE A 421 1.11 -5.99 20.76
C PHE A 421 2.60 -6.04 21.09
N PRO A 422 3.31 -6.99 20.50
CA PRO A 422 4.73 -7.12 20.76
C PRO A 422 5.52 -5.95 20.19
N VAL A 423 6.55 -5.54 20.89
CA VAL A 423 7.62 -4.75 20.29
C VAL A 423 8.32 -5.63 19.27
N ALA A 424 8.21 -5.25 17.99
CA ALA A 424 8.84 -5.98 16.89
C ALA A 424 10.05 -5.20 16.38
N ASN A 425 11.18 -5.87 16.30
CA ASN A 425 12.36 -5.40 15.59
C ASN A 425 12.83 -6.56 14.72
N HIS A 426 12.75 -6.35 13.41
CA HIS A 426 12.81 -7.43 12.45
C HIS A 426 13.59 -6.97 11.22
N ASP A 427 14.68 -7.67 10.94
CA ASP A 427 15.53 -7.47 9.78
C ASP A 427 15.36 -8.64 8.82
N PHE A 428 15.14 -8.37 7.54
CA PHE A 428 15.02 -9.40 6.52
C PHE A 428 15.81 -9.04 5.27
N ALA A 429 16.39 -10.04 4.66
CA ALA A 429 17.15 -9.89 3.41
C ALA A 429 16.89 -11.06 2.50
N GLY A 430 17.07 -10.89 1.21
CA GLY A 430 16.90 -12.00 0.27
C GLY A 430 17.31 -11.69 -1.14
N ALA A 431 17.21 -12.73 -1.96
CA ALA A 431 17.44 -12.66 -3.40
C ALA A 431 16.40 -13.47 -4.14
N SER A 432 16.02 -13.00 -5.33
CA SER A 432 15.10 -13.71 -6.21
C SER A 432 15.49 -13.58 -7.67
N LEU A 433 15.13 -14.59 -8.44
CA LEU A 433 15.28 -14.64 -9.88
C LEU A 433 13.88 -14.68 -10.50
N THR A 434 13.59 -13.76 -11.41
CA THR A 434 12.32 -13.69 -12.11
C THR A 434 12.52 -13.92 -13.60
N TYR A 435 11.84 -14.91 -14.15
CA TYR A 435 11.73 -15.14 -15.58
C TYR A 435 10.33 -14.74 -16.04
N SER A 436 10.23 -13.93 -17.09
CA SER A 436 8.94 -13.51 -17.64
C SER A 436 8.96 -13.50 -19.16
N VAL A 437 7.87 -13.96 -19.77
CA VAL A 437 7.67 -13.97 -21.23
C VAL A 437 6.35 -13.29 -21.53
N GLN A 438 6.42 -12.23 -22.32
CA GLN A 438 5.24 -11.53 -22.86
C GLN A 438 4.98 -11.98 -24.30
N ARG A 439 3.74 -12.29 -24.62
CA ARG A 439 3.30 -12.69 -25.96
C ARG A 439 2.05 -11.94 -26.36
N PRO A 440 1.90 -11.57 -27.64
CA PRO A 440 0.64 -11.03 -28.15
C PRO A 440 -0.45 -12.11 -28.17
N ILE A 441 -1.71 -11.71 -27.98
CA ILE A 441 -2.88 -12.55 -28.12
C ILE A 441 -3.43 -12.34 -29.55
N GLY A 442 -3.68 -13.41 -30.30
CA GLY A 442 -4.38 -13.32 -31.60
C GLY A 442 -3.48 -13.04 -32.80
N ARG A 443 -2.21 -13.45 -32.75
CA ARG A 443 -1.32 -13.56 -33.94
C ARG A 443 -0.92 -15.01 -34.15
#